data_df6856f1e57321f0917c137064c05432
#
_entry.id   df6856f1e57321f0917c137064c05432
#
_cell.length_a   1.000
_cell.length_b   1.000
_cell.length_c   1.000
_cell.angle_alpha   90.00
_cell.angle_beta   90.00
_cell.angle_gamma   90.00
#
_symmetry.space_group_name_H-M   'P 1'
#
loop_
_entity.id
_entity.type
_entity.pdbx_description
1 polymer ?
#
loop_
_entity_poly.entity_id
_entity_poly.type
_entity_poly.pdbx_seq_one_letter_code
_entity_poly.pdbx_strand_id
1 'polypeptide(L)'
;FGGGQLGRMFTHAAQKLGYRVIVFTDEIDCPASQVAQETIHGDYCDPKAVRQFAERVDVITLEFENIALEAVARAAEITPVRPGVHVLAVAQHRLNEKRTLQNAGYPVTPFFEIRSIDDIQPAANELGWPLVLKTVCWGYDGKGQRKVASAMEARDAVELLGPEPLIAEKWIPYVAEVSVIVARTARGD
;
A
#
# COMPACT_ATOMS: atom_id res chain seq x y z
N PHE A 1 -10.31 0.30 9.30
CA PHE A 1 -9.30 1.33 9.44
C PHE A 1 -9.27 2.22 8.21
N GLY A 2 -9.24 3.56 8.42
CA GLY A 2 -9.24 4.58 7.38
C GLY A 2 -10.57 5.33 7.26
N GLY A 3 -10.49 6.64 7.04
CA GLY A 3 -11.65 7.55 7.03
C GLY A 3 -11.93 8.20 5.67
N GLY A 4 -11.19 7.88 4.62
CA GLY A 4 -11.25 8.55 3.33
C GLY A 4 -12.45 8.14 2.45
N GLN A 5 -12.35 8.46 1.16
CA GLN A 5 -13.42 8.21 0.20
C GLN A 5 -13.70 6.72 -0.04
N LEU A 6 -12.67 5.89 -0.07
CA LEU A 6 -12.87 4.45 -0.24
C LEU A 6 -13.58 3.85 0.99
N GLY A 7 -13.24 4.31 2.21
CA GLY A 7 -13.94 3.96 3.44
C GLY A 7 -15.41 4.38 3.40
N ARG A 8 -15.73 5.57 2.85
CA ARG A 8 -17.11 5.99 2.62
C ARG A 8 -17.85 5.09 1.63
N MET A 9 -17.23 4.76 0.50
CA MET A 9 -17.83 3.86 -0.49
C MET A 9 -18.05 2.45 0.08
N PHE A 10 -17.06 1.94 0.82
CA PHE A 10 -17.18 0.68 1.53
C PHE A 10 -18.34 0.71 2.54
N THR A 11 -18.44 1.78 3.34
CA THR A 11 -19.51 1.95 4.33
C THR A 11 -20.89 1.86 3.68
N HIS A 12 -21.12 2.58 2.58
CA HIS A 12 -22.38 2.49 1.85
C HIS A 12 -22.68 1.09 1.31
N ALA A 13 -21.67 0.39 0.79
CA ALA A 13 -21.84 -0.97 0.28
C ALA A 13 -22.16 -1.95 1.41
N ALA A 14 -21.45 -1.87 2.53
CA ALA A 14 -21.67 -2.72 3.70
C ALA A 14 -23.05 -2.52 4.32
N GLN A 15 -23.48 -1.26 4.45
CA GLN A 15 -24.82 -0.92 4.98
C GLN A 15 -25.94 -1.47 4.11
N LYS A 16 -25.80 -1.45 2.77
CA LYS A 16 -26.77 -2.07 1.85
C LYS A 16 -26.93 -3.57 2.06
N LEU A 17 -25.89 -4.22 2.58
CA LEU A 17 -25.89 -5.64 2.94
C LEU A 17 -26.31 -5.90 4.39
N GLY A 18 -26.68 -4.86 5.14
CA GLY A 18 -27.16 -4.97 6.52
C GLY A 18 -26.04 -4.96 7.58
N TYR A 19 -24.79 -4.70 7.21
CA TYR A 19 -23.68 -4.58 8.16
C TYR A 19 -23.67 -3.24 8.85
N ARG A 20 -23.25 -3.23 10.11
CA ARG A 20 -22.89 -2.00 10.83
C ARG A 20 -21.41 -1.72 10.58
N VAL A 21 -21.09 -0.44 10.37
CA VAL A 21 -19.72 -0.01 10.12
C VAL A 21 -19.27 0.95 11.22
N ILE A 22 -18.15 0.62 11.86
CA ILE A 22 -17.44 1.51 12.78
C ILE A 22 -16.13 1.91 12.07
N VAL A 23 -15.90 3.20 11.93
CA VAL A 23 -14.67 3.74 11.34
C VAL A 23 -13.69 4.07 12.46
N PHE A 24 -12.42 3.68 12.29
CA PHE A 24 -11.31 4.15 13.11
C PHE A 24 -10.38 5.01 12.26
N THR A 25 -10.13 6.23 12.70
CA THR A 25 -9.33 7.22 11.96
C THR A 25 -8.76 8.26 12.93
N ASP A 26 -7.62 8.85 12.56
CA ASP A 26 -7.04 10.02 13.21
C ASP A 26 -7.57 11.36 12.65
N GLU A 27 -8.28 11.30 11.50
CA GLU A 27 -8.87 12.49 10.87
C GLU A 27 -10.22 12.85 11.49
N ILE A 28 -10.43 14.14 11.73
CA ILE A 28 -11.72 14.70 12.16
C ILE A 28 -12.54 15.04 10.91
N ASP A 29 -13.84 14.71 10.93
CA ASP A 29 -14.78 15.01 9.84
C ASP A 29 -14.34 14.48 8.47
N CYS A 30 -13.84 13.25 8.45
CA CYS A 30 -13.41 12.59 7.22
C CYS A 30 -14.61 12.02 6.42
N PRO A 31 -14.48 11.73 5.13
CA PRO A 31 -15.57 11.26 4.29
C PRO A 31 -16.35 10.04 4.82
N ALA A 32 -15.66 9.06 5.41
CA ALA A 32 -16.29 7.86 5.97
C ALA A 32 -17.02 8.15 7.29
N SER A 33 -16.55 9.08 8.11
CA SER A 33 -17.18 9.43 9.39
C SER A 33 -18.58 10.02 9.20
N GLN A 34 -18.83 10.69 8.07
CA GLN A 34 -20.12 11.29 7.74
C GLN A 34 -21.23 10.27 7.48
N VAL A 35 -20.90 9.01 7.23
CA VAL A 35 -21.86 7.97 6.82
C VAL A 35 -21.79 6.69 7.67
N ALA A 36 -20.76 6.52 8.48
CA ALA A 36 -20.65 5.40 9.40
C ALA A 36 -21.66 5.49 10.53
N GLN A 37 -22.05 4.35 11.11
CA GLN A 37 -22.87 4.33 12.33
C GLN A 37 -22.13 4.87 13.54
N GLU A 38 -20.80 4.74 13.51
CA GLU A 38 -19.95 5.26 14.56
C GLU A 38 -18.55 5.53 14.01
N THR A 39 -17.88 6.54 14.57
CA THR A 39 -16.47 6.81 14.31
C THR A 39 -15.74 6.90 15.64
N ILE A 40 -14.64 6.16 15.73
CA ILE A 40 -13.69 6.23 16.82
C ILE A 40 -12.49 7.00 16.32
N HIS A 41 -12.25 8.16 16.91
CA HIS A 41 -11.07 8.96 16.62
C HIS A 41 -9.92 8.52 17.52
N GLY A 42 -8.79 8.21 16.92
CA GLY A 42 -7.60 7.79 17.65
C GLY A 42 -6.37 7.70 16.76
N ASP A 43 -5.21 7.86 17.40
CA ASP A 43 -3.93 7.66 16.75
C ASP A 43 -3.71 6.15 16.51
N TYR A 44 -3.33 5.78 15.30
CA TYR A 44 -2.95 4.40 14.97
C TYR A 44 -1.73 3.91 15.78
N CYS A 45 -0.92 4.80 16.29
CA CYS A 45 0.20 4.48 17.17
C CYS A 45 -0.21 4.28 18.64
N ASP A 46 -1.44 4.66 19.04
CA ASP A 46 -1.94 4.41 20.39
C ASP A 46 -2.49 2.98 20.54
N PRO A 47 -1.78 2.07 21.22
CA PRO A 47 -2.21 0.69 21.37
C PRO A 47 -3.53 0.54 22.14
N LYS A 48 -3.89 1.50 23.01
CA LYS A 48 -5.15 1.47 23.74
C LYS A 48 -6.33 1.81 22.85
N ALA A 49 -6.19 2.84 22.01
CA ALA A 49 -7.23 3.21 21.05
C ALA A 49 -7.48 2.11 20.03
N VAL A 50 -6.40 1.51 19.47
CA VAL A 50 -6.49 0.38 18.56
C VAL A 50 -7.18 -0.82 19.21
N ARG A 51 -6.83 -1.14 20.46
CA ARG A 51 -7.46 -2.24 21.20
C ARG A 51 -8.95 -1.98 21.42
N GLN A 52 -9.33 -0.80 21.91
CA GLN A 52 -10.73 -0.43 22.14
C GLN A 52 -11.58 -0.52 20.88
N PHE A 53 -11.00 -0.14 19.74
CA PHE A 53 -11.68 -0.32 18.45
C PHE A 53 -11.83 -1.79 18.09
N ALA A 54 -10.75 -2.57 18.18
CA ALA A 54 -10.76 -3.98 17.78
C ALA A 54 -11.74 -4.83 18.60
N GLU A 55 -11.92 -4.52 19.91
CA GLU A 55 -12.87 -5.20 20.79
C GLU A 55 -14.36 -4.92 20.46
N ARG A 56 -14.64 -3.96 19.55
CA ARG A 56 -16.02 -3.52 19.24
C ARG A 56 -16.53 -3.99 17.87
N VAL A 57 -15.72 -4.71 17.12
CA VAL A 57 -16.04 -5.15 15.77
C VAL A 57 -15.78 -6.65 15.59
N ASP A 58 -16.49 -7.28 14.67
CA ASP A 58 -16.36 -8.71 14.37
C ASP A 58 -15.27 -8.98 13.32
N VAL A 59 -14.98 -8.00 12.49
CA VAL A 59 -13.95 -8.05 11.44
C VAL A 59 -13.45 -6.64 11.13
N ILE A 60 -12.17 -6.53 10.82
CA ILE A 60 -11.53 -5.29 10.43
C ILE A 60 -11.08 -5.39 8.98
N THR A 61 -11.32 -4.32 8.21
CA THR A 61 -10.74 -4.14 6.88
C THR A 61 -9.98 -2.82 6.80
N LEU A 62 -9.16 -2.69 5.77
CA LEU A 62 -8.30 -1.53 5.53
C LEU A 62 -8.81 -0.77 4.30
N GLU A 63 -8.83 0.55 4.38
CA GLU A 63 -9.17 1.41 3.25
C GLU A 63 -7.97 1.63 2.32
N PHE A 64 -6.78 1.71 2.91
CA PHE A 64 -5.54 2.04 2.21
C PHE A 64 -4.36 1.30 2.85
N GLU A 65 -3.25 1.23 2.12
CA GLU A 65 -2.07 0.50 2.56
C GLU A 65 -1.15 1.29 3.50
N ASN A 66 -1.19 2.61 3.49
CA ASN A 66 -0.27 3.45 4.27
C ASN A 66 -0.70 3.63 5.74
N ILE A 67 -0.96 2.53 6.41
CA ILE A 67 -1.31 2.47 7.84
C ILE A 67 -0.18 1.78 8.61
N ALA A 68 0.05 2.18 9.85
CA ALA A 68 1.07 1.57 10.69
C ALA A 68 0.84 0.05 10.83
N LEU A 69 1.82 -0.74 10.38
CA LEU A 69 1.72 -2.21 10.40
C LEU A 69 1.50 -2.75 11.81
N GLU A 70 2.12 -2.13 12.80
CA GLU A 70 1.99 -2.47 14.22
C GLU A 70 0.56 -2.28 14.71
N ALA A 71 -0.15 -1.26 14.25
CA ALA A 71 -1.56 -1.04 14.58
C ALA A 71 -2.43 -2.19 14.09
N VAL A 72 -2.20 -2.59 12.83
CA VAL A 72 -2.93 -3.70 12.21
C VAL A 72 -2.59 -5.03 12.88
N ALA A 73 -1.33 -5.26 13.22
CA ALA A 73 -0.88 -6.46 13.93
C ALA A 73 -1.53 -6.57 15.31
N ARG A 74 -1.56 -5.49 16.10
CA ARG A 74 -2.23 -5.44 17.40
C ARG A 74 -3.74 -5.67 17.31
N ALA A 75 -4.40 -5.08 16.33
CA ALA A 75 -5.82 -5.32 16.09
C ALA A 75 -6.09 -6.79 15.73
N ALA A 76 -5.20 -7.40 14.95
CA ALA A 76 -5.33 -8.81 14.51
C ALA A 76 -5.17 -9.83 15.66
N GLU A 77 -4.56 -9.45 16.79
CA GLU A 77 -4.52 -10.28 18.00
C GLU A 77 -5.90 -10.42 18.66
N ILE A 78 -6.81 -9.52 18.37
CA ILE A 78 -8.13 -9.42 19.02
C ILE A 78 -9.23 -9.82 18.05
N THR A 79 -9.20 -9.27 16.84
CA THR A 79 -10.27 -9.40 15.85
C THR A 79 -9.67 -9.69 14.47
N PRO A 80 -10.28 -10.60 13.67
CA PRO A 80 -9.79 -10.91 12.34
C PRO A 80 -9.65 -9.67 11.46
N VAL A 81 -8.47 -9.45 10.87
CA VAL A 81 -8.21 -8.40 9.89
C VAL A 81 -8.16 -9.00 8.49
N ARG A 82 -8.84 -8.37 7.52
CA ARG A 82 -8.91 -8.83 6.13
C ARG A 82 -8.75 -7.63 5.18
N PRO A 83 -7.75 -7.62 4.25
CA PRO A 83 -6.66 -8.60 4.14
C PRO A 83 -5.78 -8.65 5.40
N GLY A 84 -5.10 -9.78 5.62
CA GLY A 84 -4.29 -9.99 6.82
C GLY A 84 -3.01 -9.16 6.86
N VAL A 85 -2.40 -9.06 8.04
CA VAL A 85 -1.17 -8.28 8.31
C VAL A 85 -0.04 -8.59 7.31
N HIS A 86 0.14 -9.87 6.97
CA HIS A 86 1.18 -10.27 6.02
C HIS A 86 0.97 -9.66 4.62
N VAL A 87 -0.27 -9.59 4.16
CA VAL A 87 -0.58 -8.97 2.85
C VAL A 87 -0.25 -7.49 2.86
N LEU A 88 -0.59 -6.80 3.95
CA LEU A 88 -0.26 -5.39 4.12
C LEU A 88 1.25 -5.17 4.14
N ALA A 89 2.00 -5.98 4.90
CA ALA A 89 3.46 -5.88 4.98
C ALA A 89 4.15 -6.07 3.62
N VAL A 90 3.60 -6.93 2.77
CA VAL A 90 4.07 -7.10 1.39
C VAL A 90 3.70 -5.89 0.52
N ALA A 91 2.45 -5.44 0.58
CA ALA A 91 1.94 -4.37 -0.29
C ALA A 91 2.56 -2.99 0.00
N GLN A 92 2.93 -2.73 1.26
CA GLN A 92 3.55 -1.46 1.66
C GLN A 92 4.95 -1.22 1.09
N HIS A 93 5.62 -2.27 0.59
CA HIS A 93 7.01 -2.17 0.19
C HIS A 93 7.23 -2.78 -1.20
N ARG A 94 7.43 -1.95 -2.22
CA ARG A 94 7.51 -2.36 -3.65
C ARG A 94 8.51 -3.48 -3.93
N LEU A 95 9.66 -3.50 -3.27
CA LEU A 95 10.64 -4.60 -3.43
C LEU A 95 10.11 -5.91 -2.84
N ASN A 96 9.45 -5.86 -1.69
CA ASN A 96 8.86 -7.04 -1.07
C ASN A 96 7.72 -7.59 -1.93
N GLU A 97 6.85 -6.71 -2.43
CA GLU A 97 5.76 -7.07 -3.32
C GLU A 97 6.29 -7.77 -4.60
N LYS A 98 7.24 -7.15 -5.30
CA LYS A 98 7.81 -7.73 -6.51
C LYS A 98 8.54 -9.05 -6.25
N ARG A 99 9.33 -9.14 -5.19
CA ARG A 99 10.00 -10.38 -4.80
C ARG A 99 9.00 -11.47 -4.45
N THR A 100 7.93 -11.14 -3.73
CA THR A 100 6.89 -12.09 -3.36
C THR A 100 6.20 -12.65 -4.61
N LEU A 101 5.79 -11.78 -5.54
CA LEU A 101 5.17 -12.19 -6.80
C LEU A 101 6.13 -13.02 -7.67
N GLN A 102 7.38 -12.59 -7.80
CA GLN A 102 8.40 -13.30 -8.58
C GLN A 102 8.68 -14.70 -8.01
N ASN A 103 8.82 -14.82 -6.69
CA ASN A 103 9.02 -16.08 -6.00
C ASN A 103 7.83 -17.04 -6.12
N ALA A 104 6.63 -16.47 -6.26
CA ALA A 104 5.40 -17.22 -6.52
C ALA A 104 5.21 -17.59 -8.00
N GLY A 105 6.16 -17.25 -8.88
CA GLY A 105 6.13 -17.57 -10.31
C GLY A 105 5.29 -16.62 -11.17
N TYR A 106 4.84 -15.49 -10.62
CA TYR A 106 4.10 -14.50 -11.41
C TYR A 106 5.05 -13.57 -12.19
N PRO A 107 4.70 -13.18 -13.41
CA PRO A 107 5.48 -12.21 -14.16
C PRO A 107 5.41 -10.83 -13.51
N VAL A 108 6.57 -10.22 -13.31
CA VAL A 108 6.70 -8.85 -12.84
C VAL A 108 7.59 -8.07 -13.79
N THR A 109 7.41 -6.76 -13.85
CA THR A 109 8.34 -5.87 -14.55
C THR A 109 9.75 -6.11 -13.99
N PRO A 110 10.77 -6.36 -14.81
CA PRO A 110 12.16 -6.50 -14.36
C PRO A 110 12.58 -5.30 -13.53
N PHE A 111 13.25 -5.53 -12.42
CA PHE A 111 13.59 -4.49 -11.46
C PHE A 111 14.96 -4.73 -10.82
N PHE A 112 15.55 -3.66 -10.30
CA PHE A 112 16.81 -3.63 -9.59
C PHE A 112 16.67 -2.78 -8.33
N GLU A 113 17.21 -3.22 -7.19
CA GLU A 113 17.23 -2.46 -5.95
C GLU A 113 18.33 -1.39 -6.01
N ILE A 114 18.01 -0.15 -5.72
CA ILE A 114 18.93 1.00 -5.70
C ILE A 114 19.10 1.42 -4.24
N ARG A 115 20.24 1.13 -3.66
CA ARG A 115 20.63 1.53 -2.29
C ARG A 115 21.49 2.77 -2.28
N SER A 116 22.17 3.03 -3.38
CA SER A 116 23.04 4.16 -3.56
C SER A 116 23.07 4.59 -5.03
N ILE A 117 23.64 5.76 -5.28
CA ILE A 117 23.85 6.26 -6.65
C ILE A 117 24.72 5.32 -7.50
N ASP A 118 25.60 4.55 -6.88
CA ASP A 118 26.51 3.65 -7.58
C ASP A 118 25.76 2.44 -8.18
N ASP A 119 24.56 2.13 -7.70
CA ASP A 119 23.72 1.05 -8.22
C ASP A 119 23.03 1.41 -9.56
N ILE A 120 23.02 2.68 -9.96
CA ILE A 120 22.37 3.14 -11.18
C ILE A 120 22.99 2.53 -12.43
N GLN A 121 24.31 2.50 -12.53
CA GLN A 121 24.98 1.93 -13.71
C GLN A 121 24.79 0.42 -13.81
N PRO A 122 24.95 -0.37 -12.74
CA PRO A 122 24.55 -1.78 -12.73
C PRO A 122 23.10 -2.01 -13.14
N ALA A 123 22.15 -1.25 -12.59
CA ALA A 123 20.75 -1.36 -12.96
C ALA A 123 20.50 -1.07 -14.46
N ALA A 124 21.14 -0.03 -14.99
CA ALA A 124 21.03 0.31 -16.41
C ALA A 124 21.68 -0.74 -17.33
N ASN A 125 22.75 -1.37 -16.91
CA ASN A 125 23.38 -2.46 -17.66
C ASN A 125 22.48 -3.70 -17.74
N GLU A 126 21.74 -3.98 -16.66
CA GLU A 126 20.83 -5.13 -16.60
C GLU A 126 19.49 -4.87 -17.27
N LEU A 127 18.86 -3.74 -16.99
CA LEU A 127 17.50 -3.44 -17.42
C LEU A 127 17.40 -2.67 -18.73
N GLY A 128 18.47 -1.96 -19.11
CA GLY A 128 18.49 -1.01 -20.24
C GLY A 128 17.82 0.31 -19.92
N TRP A 129 18.18 1.35 -20.70
CA TRP A 129 17.48 2.62 -20.66
C TRP A 129 16.22 2.61 -21.54
N PRO A 130 15.16 3.39 -21.23
CA PRO A 130 14.98 4.17 -20.02
C PRO A 130 14.56 3.33 -18.82
N LEU A 131 14.82 3.85 -17.62
CA LEU A 131 14.39 3.27 -16.33
C LEU A 131 13.28 4.11 -15.71
N VAL A 132 12.52 3.50 -14.80
CA VAL A 132 11.64 4.20 -13.88
C VAL A 132 12.15 4.00 -12.46
N LEU A 133 12.65 5.07 -11.84
CA LEU A 133 13.03 5.07 -10.42
C LEU A 133 11.80 5.36 -9.57
N LYS A 134 11.60 4.57 -8.52
CA LYS A 134 10.46 4.74 -7.59
C LYS A 134 10.94 4.59 -6.15
N THR A 135 10.30 5.33 -5.24
CA THR A 135 10.45 5.07 -3.80
C THR A 135 9.89 3.68 -3.47
N VAL A 136 10.52 2.95 -2.55
CA VAL A 136 10.05 1.62 -2.16
C VAL A 136 8.78 1.66 -1.32
N CYS A 137 8.54 2.76 -0.58
CA CYS A 137 7.36 3.01 0.23
C CYS A 137 6.72 4.36 -0.14
N TRP A 138 5.49 4.60 0.32
CA TRP A 138 4.78 5.88 0.28
C TRP A 138 4.48 6.48 -1.11
N GLY A 139 4.76 5.77 -2.19
CA GLY A 139 4.45 6.24 -3.54
C GLY A 139 3.01 5.88 -3.95
N TYR A 140 2.21 6.88 -4.38
CA TYR A 140 0.85 6.70 -4.88
C TYR A 140 0.58 7.71 -6.02
N ASP A 141 -0.36 7.38 -6.90
CA ASP A 141 -0.84 8.27 -7.98
C ASP A 141 0.28 8.96 -8.78
N GLY A 142 1.34 8.21 -9.12
CA GLY A 142 2.50 8.74 -9.84
C GLY A 142 3.47 9.56 -9.01
N LYS A 143 3.18 9.82 -7.73
CA LYS A 143 4.12 10.43 -6.79
C LYS A 143 5.22 9.45 -6.39
N GLY A 144 6.40 9.97 -6.08
CA GLY A 144 7.53 9.13 -5.70
C GLY A 144 8.09 8.30 -6.85
N GLN A 145 7.93 8.74 -8.11
CA GLN A 145 8.56 8.08 -9.28
C GLN A 145 9.06 9.06 -10.33
N ARG A 146 10.11 8.64 -11.06
CA ARG A 146 10.71 9.39 -12.18
C ARG A 146 11.15 8.44 -13.28
N LYS A 147 10.76 8.73 -14.53
CA LYS A 147 11.34 8.11 -15.72
C LYS A 147 12.64 8.84 -16.05
N VAL A 148 13.70 8.07 -16.28
CA VAL A 148 15.04 8.57 -16.56
C VAL A 148 15.63 7.85 -17.78
N ALA A 149 16.29 8.59 -18.66
CA ALA A 149 16.85 8.07 -19.90
C ALA A 149 18.40 8.04 -19.92
N SER A 150 19.03 8.56 -18.88
CA SER A 150 20.48 8.64 -18.76
C SER A 150 20.94 8.56 -17.30
N ALA A 151 22.22 8.28 -17.10
CA ALA A 151 22.84 8.29 -15.77
C ALA A 151 22.79 9.68 -15.10
N MET A 152 22.84 10.74 -15.87
CA MET A 152 22.73 12.11 -15.34
C MET A 152 21.31 12.35 -14.80
N GLU A 153 20.28 12.09 -15.59
CA GLU A 153 18.89 12.22 -15.14
C GLU A 153 18.58 11.31 -13.92
N ALA A 154 19.21 10.13 -13.87
CA ALA A 154 19.04 9.23 -12.74
C ALA A 154 19.67 9.77 -11.45
N ARG A 155 20.80 10.47 -11.51
CA ARG A 155 21.40 11.15 -10.35
C ARG A 155 20.47 12.23 -9.80
N ASP A 156 19.97 13.10 -10.68
CA ASP A 156 19.02 14.15 -10.31
C ASP A 156 17.74 13.56 -9.69
N ALA A 157 17.27 12.44 -10.24
CA ALA A 157 16.10 11.74 -9.73
C ALA A 157 16.31 11.12 -8.35
N VAL A 158 17.48 10.52 -8.08
CA VAL A 158 17.84 9.97 -6.76
C VAL A 158 17.88 11.08 -5.72
N GLU A 159 18.50 12.23 -6.01
CA GLU A 159 18.51 13.37 -5.11
C GLU A 159 17.10 13.90 -4.81
N LEU A 160 16.24 13.95 -5.82
CA LEU A 160 14.85 14.43 -5.68
C LEU A 160 13.96 13.44 -4.90
N LEU A 161 14.12 12.13 -5.12
CA LEU A 161 13.30 11.09 -4.49
C LEU A 161 13.67 10.84 -3.02
N GLY A 162 14.84 11.31 -2.58
CA GLY A 162 15.27 11.30 -1.20
C GLY A 162 16.22 10.15 -0.85
N PRO A 163 16.66 10.08 0.44
CA PRO A 163 17.72 9.19 0.88
C PRO A 163 17.28 7.73 1.07
N GLU A 164 16.00 7.45 0.99
CA GLU A 164 15.47 6.10 1.15
C GLU A 164 15.84 5.22 -0.05
N PRO A 165 15.96 3.89 0.17
CA PRO A 165 16.17 2.96 -0.94
C PRO A 165 15.11 3.15 -2.04
N LEU A 166 15.55 3.01 -3.28
CA LEU A 166 14.70 3.09 -4.46
C LEU A 166 14.63 1.72 -5.15
N ILE A 167 13.68 1.59 -6.03
CA ILE A 167 13.62 0.52 -7.03
C ILE A 167 13.75 1.13 -8.42
N ALA A 168 14.62 0.58 -9.23
CA ALA A 168 14.67 0.85 -10.67
C ALA A 168 13.85 -0.22 -11.38
N GLU A 169 12.91 0.17 -12.20
CA GLU A 169 12.13 -0.73 -13.05
C GLU A 169 12.44 -0.47 -14.52
N LYS A 170 12.45 -1.55 -15.30
CA LYS A 170 12.52 -1.43 -16.76
C LYS A 170 11.30 -0.67 -17.26
N TRP A 171 11.51 0.32 -18.14
CA TRP A 171 10.39 0.96 -18.83
C TRP A 171 9.69 -0.01 -19.77
N ILE A 172 8.39 -0.20 -19.56
CA ILE A 172 7.54 -1.03 -20.42
C ILE A 172 6.67 -0.10 -21.28
N PRO A 173 6.79 -0.13 -22.61
CA PRO A 173 5.93 0.63 -23.51
C PRO A 173 4.57 -0.07 -23.67
N TYR A 174 3.75 -0.08 -22.60
CA TYR A 174 2.42 -0.71 -22.65
C TYR A 174 1.44 0.13 -23.49
N VAL A 175 0.50 -0.53 -24.13
CA VAL A 175 -0.59 0.09 -24.92
C VAL A 175 -1.85 0.32 -24.11
N ALA A 176 -1.99 -0.39 -23.00
CA ALA A 176 -3.13 -0.26 -22.08
C ALA A 176 -2.70 -0.65 -20.67
N GLU A 177 -3.35 -0.04 -19.69
CA GLU A 177 -3.29 -0.40 -18.29
C GLU A 177 -4.66 -0.90 -17.85
N VAL A 178 -4.70 -2.01 -17.13
CA VAL A 178 -5.94 -2.61 -16.65
C VAL A 178 -5.83 -2.92 -15.18
N SER A 179 -6.92 -2.73 -14.45
CA SER A 179 -7.05 -3.16 -13.07
C SER A 179 -8.01 -4.33 -12.97
N VAL A 180 -7.65 -5.33 -12.18
CA VAL A 180 -8.52 -6.47 -11.87
C VAL A 180 -8.70 -6.51 -10.35
N ILE A 181 -9.97 -6.41 -9.92
CA ILE A 181 -10.33 -6.52 -8.51
C ILE A 181 -10.79 -7.96 -8.27
N VAL A 182 -10.14 -8.63 -7.32
CA VAL A 182 -10.44 -10.01 -6.95
C VAL A 182 -10.81 -10.07 -5.49
N ALA A 183 -11.91 -10.77 -5.18
CA ALA A 183 -12.28 -11.12 -3.83
C ALA A 183 -12.10 -12.62 -3.63
N ARG A 184 -11.54 -13.03 -2.51
CA ARG A 184 -11.34 -14.43 -2.13
C ARG A 184 -11.94 -14.67 -0.74
N THR A 185 -12.74 -15.72 -0.63
CA THR A 185 -13.32 -16.09 0.66
C THR A 185 -12.27 -16.72 1.58
N ALA A 186 -12.57 -16.81 2.88
CA ALA A 186 -11.70 -17.53 3.84
C ALA A 186 -11.57 -19.03 3.52
N ARG A 187 -12.46 -19.59 2.68
CA ARG A 187 -12.43 -20.99 2.24
C ARG A 187 -11.58 -21.18 0.96
N GLY A 188 -11.17 -20.10 0.32
CA GLY A 188 -10.30 -20.12 -0.84
C GLY A 188 -11.01 -20.12 -2.19
N ASP A 189 -12.31 -19.93 -2.21
CA ASP A 189 -13.15 -19.77 -3.41
C ASP A 189 -13.44 -18.29 -3.71
#